data_25a22a69a5d0cf6400a7fc20c696b693
#
_entry.id   25a22a69a5d0cf6400a7fc20c696b693
#
_cell.length_a   1.000
_cell.length_b   1.000
_cell.length_c   1.000
_cell.angle_alpha   90.00
_cell.angle_beta   90.00
_cell.angle_gamma   90.00
#
_symmetry.space_group_name_H-M   'P 1'
#
loop_
_entity.id
_entity.type
_entity.pdbx_description
1 polymer ?
#
loop_
_entity_poly.entity_id
_entity_poly.type
_entity_poly.pdbx_seq_one_letter_code
_entity_poly.pdbx_strand_id
1 'polypeptide(L)'
;MLALFAIALLVLGAAAVAMSLRNLIHSALLLIVSWAGIAMFYLWAGAEFLAFAQALIYIGAISMVVLFAVLLTRRSLAELDPATDGQWRAGTALYTGAAVAAVFFGAVIYTPLKFATGPTPVFSVRQLGEQLMGPQVAGVLVIGVILTVALLGGVVLAAAGRRTDKEDAS
;
A
#
# COMPACT_ATOMS: atom_id res chain seq x y z
N MET A 1 12.23 -18.92 -11.51
CA MET A 1 12.59 -18.89 -10.08
C MET A 1 13.51 -17.71 -9.77
N LEU A 2 14.63 -17.52 -10.46
CA LEU A 2 15.60 -16.45 -10.19
C LEU A 2 14.98 -15.05 -10.31
N ALA A 3 14.16 -14.80 -11.34
CA ALA A 3 13.44 -13.53 -11.51
C ALA A 3 12.48 -13.23 -10.35
N LEU A 4 11.76 -14.23 -9.86
CA LEU A 4 10.83 -14.09 -8.74
C LEU A 4 11.58 -13.72 -7.46
N PHE A 5 12.72 -14.37 -7.18
CA PHE A 5 13.57 -14.03 -6.05
C PHE A 5 14.12 -12.60 -6.16
N ALA A 6 14.54 -12.18 -7.36
CA ALA A 6 15.04 -10.82 -7.58
C ALA A 6 13.95 -9.76 -7.34
N ILE A 7 12.73 -9.99 -7.85
CA ILE A 7 11.59 -9.08 -7.62
C ILE A 7 11.21 -9.05 -6.14
N ALA A 8 11.14 -10.21 -5.48
CA ALA A 8 10.83 -10.28 -4.05
C ALA A 8 11.88 -9.54 -3.21
N LEU A 9 13.16 -9.74 -3.51
CA LEU A 9 14.26 -9.05 -2.84
C LEU A 9 14.19 -7.53 -3.04
N LEU A 10 13.86 -7.07 -4.26
CA LEU A 10 13.68 -5.65 -4.57
C LEU A 10 12.52 -5.06 -3.77
N VAL A 11 11.35 -5.71 -3.78
CA VAL A 11 10.14 -5.24 -3.07
C VAL A 11 10.38 -5.17 -1.58
N LEU A 12 10.83 -6.26 -0.97
CA LEU A 12 11.05 -6.35 0.47
C LEU A 12 12.23 -5.49 0.92
N GLY A 13 13.30 -5.47 0.14
CA GLY A 13 14.48 -4.64 0.41
C GLY A 13 14.14 -3.16 0.36
N ALA A 14 13.45 -2.69 -0.68
CA ALA A 14 13.03 -1.30 -0.79
C ALA A 14 12.07 -0.91 0.36
N ALA A 15 11.12 -1.77 0.72
CA ALA A 15 10.20 -1.53 1.83
C ALA A 15 10.93 -1.48 3.19
N ALA A 16 11.85 -2.42 3.45
CA ALA A 16 12.61 -2.46 4.70
C ALA A 16 13.53 -1.23 4.86
N VAL A 17 14.20 -0.82 3.78
CA VAL A 17 15.02 0.39 3.79
C VAL A 17 14.16 1.63 3.95
N ALA A 18 12.99 1.70 3.29
CA ALA A 18 12.03 2.80 3.45
C ALA A 18 11.64 3.01 4.91
N MET A 19 11.36 1.93 5.64
CA MET A 19 10.99 1.99 7.06
C MET A 19 12.17 2.36 7.98
N SER A 20 13.40 2.14 7.56
CA SER A 20 14.60 2.44 8.35
C SER A 20 15.07 3.88 8.20
N LEU A 21 14.61 4.60 7.18
CA LEU A 21 15.02 5.97 6.91
C LEU A 21 14.30 6.98 7.80
N ARG A 22 15.06 7.88 8.41
CA ARG A 22 14.53 9.03 9.15
C ARG A 22 13.98 10.14 8.24
N ASN A 23 14.42 10.16 6.98
CA ASN A 23 13.99 11.16 6.02
C ASN A 23 12.72 10.68 5.29
N LEU A 24 11.59 11.29 5.61
CA LEU A 24 10.27 10.92 5.08
C LEU A 24 10.19 10.97 3.55
N ILE A 25 10.89 11.91 2.91
CA ILE A 25 10.89 12.00 1.44
C ILE A 25 11.59 10.81 0.82
N HIS A 26 12.78 10.44 1.32
CA HIS A 26 13.50 9.27 0.82
C HIS A 26 12.75 7.97 1.12
N SER A 27 12.10 7.90 2.29
CA SER A 27 11.23 6.78 2.65
C SER A 27 10.06 6.65 1.66
N ALA A 28 9.37 7.75 1.35
CA ALA A 28 8.27 7.75 0.38
C ALA A 28 8.74 7.35 -1.03
N LEU A 29 9.90 7.84 -1.48
CA LEU A 29 10.46 7.45 -2.78
C LEU A 29 10.79 5.96 -2.86
N LEU A 30 11.37 5.38 -1.79
CA LEU A 30 11.64 3.95 -1.73
C LEU A 30 10.37 3.10 -1.68
N LEU A 31 9.30 3.62 -1.05
CA LEU A 31 8.01 2.96 -1.08
C LEU A 31 7.44 2.89 -2.51
N ILE A 32 7.63 3.94 -3.31
CA ILE A 32 7.24 3.94 -4.73
C ILE A 32 8.04 2.89 -5.51
N VAL A 33 9.33 2.73 -5.23
CA VAL A 33 10.15 1.68 -5.84
C VAL A 33 9.63 0.28 -5.45
N SER A 34 9.21 0.07 -4.21
CA SER A 34 8.56 -1.16 -3.78
C SER A 34 7.27 -1.43 -4.55
N TRP A 35 6.41 -0.41 -4.74
CA TRP A 35 5.19 -0.54 -5.55
C TRP A 35 5.46 -0.86 -7.02
N ALA A 36 6.53 -0.30 -7.59
CA ALA A 36 6.97 -0.64 -8.94
C ALA A 36 7.40 -2.13 -9.02
N GLY A 37 8.09 -2.63 -8.01
CA GLY A 37 8.43 -4.05 -7.92
C GLY A 37 7.18 -4.95 -7.87
N ILE A 38 6.11 -4.53 -7.16
CA ILE A 38 4.83 -5.25 -7.15
C ILE A 38 4.19 -5.26 -8.55
N ALA A 39 4.22 -4.15 -9.29
CA ALA A 39 3.74 -4.10 -10.67
C ALA A 39 4.52 -5.06 -11.58
N MET A 40 5.85 -5.12 -11.42
CA MET A 40 6.70 -6.09 -12.13
C MET A 40 6.36 -7.54 -11.77
N PHE A 41 6.04 -7.82 -10.51
CA PHE A 41 5.56 -9.14 -10.08
C PHE A 41 4.25 -9.52 -10.79
N TYR A 42 3.29 -8.61 -10.90
CA TYR A 42 2.04 -8.85 -11.63
C TYR A 42 2.28 -9.11 -13.13
N LEU A 43 3.20 -8.38 -13.77
CA LEU A 43 3.60 -8.66 -15.16
C LEU A 43 4.22 -10.04 -15.29
N TRP A 44 5.10 -10.41 -14.39
CA TRP A 44 5.71 -11.74 -14.38
C TRP A 44 4.68 -12.85 -14.17
N ALA A 45 3.65 -12.60 -13.35
CA ALA A 45 2.55 -13.55 -13.11
C ALA A 45 1.52 -13.60 -14.26
N GLY A 46 1.70 -12.82 -15.34
CA GLY A 46 0.75 -12.75 -16.45
C GLY A 46 -0.54 -11.97 -16.14
N ALA A 47 -0.58 -11.25 -15.02
CA ALA A 47 -1.73 -10.45 -14.60
C ALA A 47 -1.58 -8.99 -15.10
N GLU A 48 -1.58 -8.80 -16.42
CA GLU A 48 -1.30 -7.51 -17.06
C GLU A 48 -2.24 -6.39 -16.56
N PHE A 49 -3.53 -6.67 -16.43
CA PHE A 49 -4.51 -5.70 -15.93
C PHE A 49 -4.17 -5.20 -14.52
N LEU A 50 -3.77 -6.13 -13.64
CA LEU A 50 -3.38 -5.78 -12.26
C LEU A 50 -2.09 -4.96 -12.24
N ALA A 51 -1.15 -5.26 -13.13
CA ALA A 51 0.09 -4.51 -13.26
C ALA A 51 -0.17 -3.06 -13.68
N PHE A 52 -1.03 -2.84 -14.67
CA PHE A 52 -1.43 -1.51 -15.10
C PHE A 52 -2.22 -0.77 -14.01
N ALA A 53 -3.16 -1.44 -13.34
CA ALA A 53 -3.90 -0.86 -12.22
C ALA A 53 -2.95 -0.45 -11.08
N GLN A 54 -1.97 -1.31 -10.73
CA GLN A 54 -0.93 -0.99 -9.74
C GLN A 54 -0.12 0.24 -10.15
N ALA A 55 0.29 0.34 -11.41
CA ALA A 55 1.05 1.47 -11.90
C ALA A 55 0.23 2.77 -11.88
N LEU A 56 -1.01 2.75 -12.37
CA LEU A 56 -1.84 3.94 -12.47
C LEU A 56 -2.32 4.44 -11.09
N ILE A 57 -2.76 3.52 -10.23
CA ILE A 57 -3.37 3.88 -8.94
C ILE A 57 -2.28 4.11 -7.89
N TYR A 58 -1.37 3.13 -7.69
CA TYR A 58 -0.38 3.22 -6.61
C TYR A 58 0.81 4.11 -6.96
N ILE A 59 1.43 3.90 -8.14
CA ILE A 59 2.58 4.71 -8.54
C ILE A 59 2.12 6.08 -9.04
N GLY A 60 1.01 6.18 -9.75
CA GLY A 60 0.47 7.45 -10.25
C GLY A 60 -0.25 8.25 -9.17
N ALA A 61 -1.45 7.85 -8.78
CA ALA A 61 -2.33 8.66 -7.95
C ALA A 61 -1.88 8.71 -6.48
N ILE A 62 -1.68 7.54 -5.84
CA ILE A 62 -1.42 7.48 -4.39
C ILE A 62 -0.03 8.05 -4.06
N SER A 63 1.00 7.73 -4.86
CA SER A 63 2.34 8.26 -4.62
C SER A 63 2.38 9.78 -4.70
N MET A 64 1.64 10.37 -5.64
CA MET A 64 1.56 11.81 -5.78
C MET A 64 0.95 12.45 -4.53
N VAL A 65 -0.18 11.92 -4.06
CA VAL A 65 -0.84 12.39 -2.83
C VAL A 65 0.08 12.25 -1.62
N VAL A 66 0.76 11.11 -1.47
CA VAL A 66 1.69 10.86 -0.35
C VAL A 66 2.88 11.82 -0.40
N LEU A 67 3.49 12.03 -1.57
CA LEU A 67 4.60 12.97 -1.73
C LEU A 67 4.18 14.40 -1.40
N PHE A 68 3.02 14.87 -1.88
CA PHE A 68 2.51 16.18 -1.51
C PHE A 68 2.22 16.30 -0.02
N ALA A 69 1.60 15.30 0.59
CA ALA A 69 1.33 15.29 2.02
C ALA A 69 2.64 15.39 2.83
N VAL A 70 3.66 14.59 2.49
CA VAL A 70 4.96 14.61 3.15
C VAL A 70 5.69 15.94 2.94
N LEU A 71 5.62 16.53 1.74
CA LEU A 71 6.23 17.84 1.47
C LEU A 71 5.58 18.96 2.26
N LEU A 72 4.25 18.95 2.39
CA LEU A 72 3.51 19.98 3.13
C LEU A 72 3.69 19.82 4.66
N THR A 73 3.76 18.61 5.17
CA THR A 73 3.88 18.35 6.62
C THR A 73 5.32 18.37 7.13
N ARG A 74 6.31 18.47 6.27
CA ARG A 74 7.74 18.44 6.63
C ARG A 74 8.16 19.49 7.66
N ARG A 75 7.50 20.65 7.68
CA ARG A 75 7.79 21.73 8.63
C ARG A 75 7.33 21.41 10.05
N SER A 76 6.22 20.68 10.19
CA SER A 76 5.62 20.36 11.49
C SER A 76 6.35 19.25 12.25
N LEU A 77 7.00 18.32 11.54
CA LEU A 77 7.69 17.17 12.16
C LEU A 77 9.12 17.50 12.62
N ALA A 78 9.73 18.58 12.14
CA ALA A 78 11.03 19.04 12.59
C ALA A 78 11.00 19.64 14.00
N GLU A 79 9.82 19.99 14.51
CA GLU A 79 9.59 20.63 15.80
C GLU A 79 9.21 19.62 16.91
N LEU A 80 8.94 18.37 16.55
CA LEU A 80 8.71 17.31 17.52
C LEU A 80 10.06 16.74 17.98
N ASP A 81 10.50 17.23 19.14
CA ASP A 81 11.69 16.78 19.86
C ASP A 81 11.67 15.25 20.05
N PRO A 82 12.70 14.50 19.62
CA PRO A 82 12.78 13.06 19.79
C PRO A 82 13.24 12.65 21.20
N ALA A 83 12.89 13.39 22.23
CA ALA A 83 13.25 13.07 23.60
C ALA A 83 12.21 12.16 24.24
N THR A 84 12.69 11.02 24.69
CA THR A 84 12.05 10.05 25.61
C THR A 84 10.98 9.16 25.02
N ASP A 85 11.28 7.92 24.90
CA ASP A 85 10.54 6.66 24.80
C ASP A 85 10.84 5.76 23.57
N GLY A 86 11.96 6.00 22.87
CA GLY A 86 12.30 5.28 21.63
C GLY A 86 12.50 3.76 21.78
N GLN A 87 12.96 3.30 22.95
CA GLN A 87 13.31 1.89 23.16
C GLN A 87 12.08 0.97 23.40
N TRP A 88 11.08 1.44 24.14
CA TRP A 88 9.85 0.68 24.38
C TRP A 88 8.99 0.60 23.12
N ARG A 89 8.87 1.69 22.39
CA ARG A 89 8.12 1.74 21.11
C ARG A 89 8.78 0.88 20.02
N ALA A 90 10.11 0.86 19.95
CA ALA A 90 10.84 0.01 19.02
C ALA A 90 10.65 -1.48 19.34
N GLY A 91 10.67 -1.85 20.64
CA GLY A 91 10.40 -3.22 21.08
C GLY A 91 8.98 -3.67 20.74
N THR A 92 7.96 -2.90 21.08
CA THR A 92 6.55 -3.24 20.78
C THR A 92 6.28 -3.29 19.28
N ALA A 93 6.85 -2.39 18.49
CA ALA A 93 6.73 -2.40 17.03
C ALA A 93 7.39 -3.66 16.41
N LEU A 94 8.53 -4.08 16.94
CA LEU A 94 9.20 -5.30 16.48
C LEU A 94 8.36 -6.55 16.81
N TYR A 95 7.81 -6.65 18.02
CA TYR A 95 6.95 -7.77 18.43
C TYR A 95 5.66 -7.83 17.61
N THR A 96 4.98 -6.70 17.41
CA THR A 96 3.76 -6.66 16.61
C THR A 96 4.03 -6.95 15.13
N GLY A 97 5.11 -6.43 14.58
CA GLY A 97 5.53 -6.73 13.21
C GLY A 97 5.90 -8.20 13.02
N ALA A 98 6.64 -8.78 13.96
CA ALA A 98 6.99 -10.21 13.94
C ALA A 98 5.75 -11.10 14.10
N ALA A 99 4.80 -10.73 14.97
CA ALA A 99 3.55 -11.49 15.15
C ALA A 99 2.69 -11.47 13.87
N VAL A 100 2.53 -10.32 13.24
CA VAL A 100 1.81 -10.20 11.96
C VAL A 100 2.51 -11.01 10.87
N ALA A 101 3.84 -10.89 10.74
CA ALA A 101 4.61 -11.67 9.78
C ALA A 101 4.48 -13.19 10.03
N ALA A 102 4.51 -13.63 11.29
CA ALA A 102 4.34 -15.03 11.65
C ALA A 102 2.95 -15.58 11.30
N VAL A 103 1.88 -14.77 11.50
CA VAL A 103 0.52 -15.15 11.11
C VAL A 103 0.40 -15.29 9.60
N PHE A 104 0.93 -14.34 8.82
CA PHE A 104 0.92 -14.42 7.35
C PHE A 104 1.75 -15.59 6.84
N PHE A 105 2.96 -15.81 7.37
CA PHE A 105 3.83 -16.91 6.98
C PHE A 105 3.22 -18.26 7.35
N GLY A 106 2.63 -18.36 8.54
CA GLY A 106 1.86 -19.51 8.96
C GLY A 106 0.67 -19.80 8.04
N ALA A 107 -0.13 -18.77 7.72
CA ALA A 107 -1.25 -18.93 6.79
C ALA A 107 -0.80 -19.46 5.41
N VAL A 108 0.32 -18.96 4.88
CA VAL A 108 0.88 -19.42 3.60
C VAL A 108 1.32 -20.89 3.68
N ILE A 109 2.00 -21.29 4.77
CA ILE A 109 2.50 -22.66 4.94
C ILE A 109 1.34 -23.65 5.15
N TYR A 110 0.33 -23.26 5.95
CA TYR A 110 -0.80 -24.14 6.28
C TYR A 110 -1.88 -24.17 5.20
N THR A 111 -1.87 -23.21 4.25
CA THR A 111 -2.79 -23.25 3.12
C THR A 111 -2.27 -24.27 2.11
N PRO A 112 -3.02 -25.35 1.82
CA PRO A 112 -2.63 -26.32 0.80
C PRO A 112 -2.71 -25.64 -0.57
N LEU A 113 -1.61 -25.04 -1.01
CA LEU A 113 -1.49 -24.49 -2.36
C LEU A 113 -1.53 -25.68 -3.33
N LYS A 114 -2.72 -26.00 -3.83
CA LYS A 114 -2.86 -26.89 -4.97
C LYS A 114 -2.27 -26.16 -6.17
N PHE A 115 -1.01 -26.39 -6.46
CA PHE A 115 -0.45 -25.98 -7.74
C PHE A 115 -1.24 -26.68 -8.83
N ALA A 116 -2.09 -25.92 -9.52
CA ALA A 116 -2.81 -26.43 -10.68
C ALA A 116 -1.77 -26.82 -11.73
N THR A 117 -1.62 -28.11 -11.99
CA THR A 117 -0.73 -28.67 -13.01
C THR A 117 -1.33 -28.55 -14.41
N GLY A 118 -2.22 -27.60 -14.66
CA GLY A 118 -2.81 -27.31 -15.96
C GLY A 118 -2.32 -25.97 -16.54
N PRO A 119 -2.55 -25.72 -17.83
CA PRO A 119 -2.28 -24.41 -18.41
C PRO A 119 -3.04 -23.36 -17.61
N THR A 120 -2.30 -22.41 -17.05
CA THR A 120 -2.92 -21.29 -16.31
C THR A 120 -3.89 -20.58 -17.24
N PRO A 121 -5.19 -20.49 -16.88
CA PRO A 121 -6.13 -19.76 -17.70
C PRO A 121 -5.69 -18.29 -17.71
N VAL A 122 -5.22 -17.81 -18.86
CA VAL A 122 -4.95 -16.38 -19.05
C VAL A 122 -6.30 -15.69 -19.10
N PHE A 123 -6.70 -15.10 -18.00
CA PHE A 123 -7.93 -14.31 -17.97
C PHE A 123 -7.78 -13.08 -18.85
N SER A 124 -8.52 -13.04 -19.96
CA SER A 124 -8.61 -11.85 -20.78
C SER A 124 -9.25 -10.71 -19.96
N VAL A 125 -8.77 -9.47 -20.18
CA VAL A 125 -9.36 -8.26 -19.58
C VAL A 125 -10.88 -8.18 -19.82
N ARG A 126 -11.34 -8.67 -20.98
CA ARG A 126 -12.76 -8.77 -21.32
C ARG A 126 -13.50 -9.72 -20.37
N GLN A 127 -12.97 -10.92 -20.13
CA GLN A 127 -13.57 -11.88 -19.21
C GLN A 127 -13.64 -11.34 -17.78
N LEU A 128 -12.61 -10.60 -17.35
CA LEU A 128 -12.61 -9.92 -16.06
C LEU A 128 -13.73 -8.88 -15.99
N GLY A 129 -13.91 -8.07 -17.04
CA GLY A 129 -15.01 -7.10 -17.14
C GLY A 129 -16.39 -7.75 -17.10
N GLU A 130 -16.59 -8.85 -17.84
CA GLU A 130 -17.85 -9.61 -17.86
C GLU A 130 -18.16 -10.22 -16.47
N GLN A 131 -17.15 -10.71 -15.74
CA GLN A 131 -17.32 -11.23 -14.39
C GLN A 131 -17.66 -10.11 -13.38
N LEU A 132 -17.02 -8.96 -13.46
CA LEU A 132 -17.26 -7.83 -12.58
C LEU A 132 -18.63 -7.19 -12.81
N MET A 133 -19.06 -7.07 -14.07
CA MET A 133 -20.36 -6.47 -14.44
C MET A 133 -21.52 -7.46 -14.39
N GLY A 134 -21.26 -8.75 -14.28
CA GLY A 134 -22.26 -9.81 -14.19
C GLY A 134 -22.44 -10.32 -12.75
N PRO A 135 -21.91 -11.52 -12.43
CA PRO A 135 -22.15 -12.15 -11.12
C PRO A 135 -21.63 -11.35 -9.93
N GLN A 136 -20.59 -10.53 -10.13
CA GLN A 136 -19.90 -9.77 -9.09
C GLN A 136 -20.33 -8.30 -8.99
N VAL A 137 -21.36 -7.89 -9.72
CA VAL A 137 -21.83 -6.49 -9.78
C VAL A 137 -22.17 -5.93 -8.39
N ALA A 138 -22.78 -6.74 -7.52
CA ALA A 138 -23.12 -6.32 -6.17
C ALA A 138 -21.86 -5.93 -5.36
N GLY A 139 -20.77 -6.71 -5.49
CA GLY A 139 -19.49 -6.39 -4.87
C GLY A 139 -18.89 -5.07 -5.39
N VAL A 140 -18.97 -4.86 -6.70
CA VAL A 140 -18.47 -3.60 -7.32
C VAL A 140 -19.28 -2.39 -6.82
N LEU A 141 -20.60 -2.51 -6.67
CA LEU A 141 -21.44 -1.45 -6.12
C LEU A 141 -21.09 -1.13 -4.66
N VAL A 142 -20.87 -2.16 -3.83
CA VAL A 142 -20.45 -1.96 -2.43
C VAL A 142 -19.11 -1.24 -2.37
N ILE A 143 -18.14 -1.62 -3.21
CA ILE A 143 -16.84 -0.92 -3.30
C ILE A 143 -17.06 0.55 -3.71
N GLY A 144 -17.93 0.82 -4.67
CA GLY A 144 -18.26 2.19 -5.09
C GLY A 144 -18.81 3.04 -3.93
N VAL A 145 -19.70 2.48 -3.12
CA VAL A 145 -20.23 3.16 -1.93
C VAL A 145 -19.13 3.42 -0.91
N ILE A 146 -18.28 2.43 -0.63
CA ILE A 146 -17.14 2.58 0.30
C ILE A 146 -16.19 3.70 -0.17
N LEU A 147 -15.87 3.75 -1.46
CA LEU A 147 -15.02 4.80 -2.02
C LEU A 147 -15.65 6.19 -1.86
N THR A 148 -16.96 6.30 -2.09
CA THR A 148 -17.69 7.56 -1.91
C THR A 148 -17.67 8.01 -0.45
N VAL A 149 -17.93 7.10 0.49
CA VAL A 149 -17.87 7.40 1.94
C VAL A 149 -16.44 7.79 2.35
N ALA A 150 -15.42 7.09 1.85
CA ALA A 150 -14.02 7.41 2.13
C ALA A 150 -13.66 8.81 1.61
N LEU A 151 -14.11 9.18 0.40
CA LEU A 151 -13.91 10.51 -0.16
C LEU A 151 -14.56 11.60 0.70
N LEU A 152 -15.83 11.41 1.07
CA LEU A 152 -16.55 12.35 1.94
C LEU A 152 -15.88 12.47 3.32
N GLY A 153 -15.46 11.35 3.90
CA GLY A 153 -14.72 11.32 5.16
C GLY A 153 -13.41 12.11 5.08
N GLY A 154 -12.64 11.94 4.02
CA GLY A 154 -11.41 12.70 3.78
C GLY A 154 -11.66 14.22 3.68
N VAL A 155 -12.71 14.62 2.97
CA VAL A 155 -13.10 16.04 2.84
C VAL A 155 -13.53 16.62 4.18
N VAL A 156 -14.34 15.90 4.96
CA VAL A 156 -14.79 16.35 6.29
C VAL A 156 -13.63 16.52 7.25
N LEU A 157 -12.69 15.58 7.28
CA LEU A 157 -11.48 15.66 8.11
C LEU A 157 -10.61 16.87 7.71
N ALA A 158 -10.43 17.12 6.42
CA ALA A 158 -9.69 18.26 5.93
C ALA A 158 -10.37 19.61 6.27
N ALA A 159 -11.70 19.66 6.29
CA ALA A 159 -12.47 20.83 6.68
C ALA A 159 -12.46 21.08 8.18
N ALA A 160 -12.49 20.01 9.01
CA ALA A 160 -12.45 20.13 10.46
C ALA A 160 -11.11 20.70 10.97
N GLY A 161 -9.97 20.27 10.38
CA GLY A 161 -8.65 20.79 10.74
C GLY A 161 -8.51 22.31 10.54
N ARG A 162 -9.19 22.88 9.54
CA ARG A 162 -9.17 24.33 9.31
C ARG A 162 -9.94 25.16 10.35
N ARG A 163 -10.87 24.56 11.08
CA ARG A 163 -11.64 25.26 12.12
C ARG A 163 -10.85 25.44 13.39
N THR A 164 -10.11 24.43 13.80
CA THR A 164 -9.24 24.48 14.98
C THR A 164 -8.14 25.52 14.83
N ASP A 165 -7.49 25.62 13.64
CA ASP A 165 -6.45 26.62 13.39
C ASP A 165 -6.97 28.09 13.45
N LYS A 166 -8.27 28.31 13.24
CA LYS A 166 -8.87 29.64 13.33
C LYS A 166 -9.30 30.03 14.75
N GLU A 167 -9.67 29.07 15.60
CA GLU A 167 -10.02 29.31 16.99
C GLU A 167 -8.77 29.59 17.82
N ASP A 168 -7.65 28.93 17.52
CA ASP A 168 -6.37 29.15 18.22
C ASP A 168 -5.68 30.48 17.80
N ALA A 169 -6.13 31.12 16.72
CA ALA A 169 -5.57 32.39 16.19
C ALA A 169 -6.40 33.64 16.58
N SER A 170 -7.51 33.50 17.30
CA SER A 170 -8.40 34.58 17.76
C SER A 170 -8.31 34.78 19.27
#